data_fe0f14dac4b7af79748cd98666fb1c57
#
_entry.id   fe0f14dac4b7af79748cd98666fb1c57
#
_cell.length_a   1.000
_cell.length_b   1.000
_cell.length_c   1.000
_cell.angle_alpha   90.00
_cell.angle_beta   90.00
_cell.angle_gamma   90.00
#
_symmetry.space_group_name_H-M   'P 1'
#
loop_
_entity.id
_entity.type
_entity.pdbx_description
1 polymer ?
#
loop_
_entity_poly.entity_id
_entity_poly.type
_entity_poly.pdbx_seq_one_letter_code
_entity_poly.pdbx_strand_id
1 'polypeptide(L)'
;MQFKGTKNYISTDDLSMAVNAAKSLERPLLVKGEPGTGKTLLAIEVANALNMELIEWHIKSTTKASQGLYEYDAVTRLRDSQLGDERVKDIANYIKKGKLWDAFTSEKQVVLLIDEIDKADIEFPNDLLQELDRMEFYCYETGETIKAKHRPLIIMTSNNEKELPDAFLSCLLYTSDAADDLLC
;
A
#
# COMPACT_ATOMS: atom_id res chain seq x y z
N MET A 1 -8.00 -11.81 -15.86
CA MET A 1 -9.33 -11.88 -15.19
C MET A 1 -9.73 -10.45 -14.84
N GLN A 2 -10.99 -10.08 -15.07
CA GLN A 2 -11.53 -8.76 -14.76
C GLN A 2 -12.36 -8.81 -13.49
N PHE A 3 -12.31 -7.76 -12.69
CA PHE A 3 -13.17 -7.57 -11.52
C PHE A 3 -14.57 -7.09 -11.98
N LYS A 4 -15.62 -7.71 -11.46
CA LYS A 4 -17.03 -7.38 -11.73
C LYS A 4 -17.89 -7.39 -10.46
N GLY A 5 -17.24 -7.21 -9.29
CA GLY A 5 -17.86 -7.45 -8.00
C GLY A 5 -17.81 -8.93 -7.59
N THR A 6 -18.35 -9.21 -6.41
CA THR A 6 -18.43 -10.56 -5.84
C THR A 6 -19.83 -10.78 -5.24
N LYS A 7 -20.08 -11.98 -4.71
CA LYS A 7 -21.33 -12.26 -3.99
C LYS A 7 -21.50 -11.42 -2.73
N ASN A 8 -20.38 -10.99 -2.15
CA ASN A 8 -20.33 -10.23 -0.90
C ASN A 8 -20.16 -8.72 -1.12
N TYR A 9 -19.87 -8.30 -2.35
CA TYR A 9 -19.62 -6.91 -2.70
C TYR A 9 -20.25 -6.58 -4.06
N ILE A 10 -21.32 -5.81 -4.00
CA ILE A 10 -21.96 -5.28 -5.21
C ILE A 10 -21.15 -4.07 -5.65
N SER A 11 -20.48 -4.18 -6.78
CA SER A 11 -19.69 -3.09 -7.37
C SER A 11 -20.50 -2.38 -8.42
N THR A 12 -20.44 -1.04 -8.42
CA THR A 12 -20.94 -0.25 -9.55
C THR A 12 -20.09 -0.51 -10.80
N ASP A 13 -20.62 -0.24 -11.97
CA ASP A 13 -19.89 -0.38 -13.23
C ASP A 13 -18.65 0.54 -13.24
N ASP A 14 -18.78 1.76 -12.73
CA ASP A 14 -17.69 2.74 -12.65
C ASP A 14 -16.56 2.26 -11.73
N LEU A 15 -16.89 1.69 -10.56
CA LEU A 15 -15.91 1.15 -9.65
C LEU A 15 -15.20 -0.08 -10.22
N SER A 16 -15.96 -0.97 -10.87
CA SER A 16 -15.41 -2.13 -11.57
C SER A 16 -14.47 -1.70 -12.69
N MET A 17 -14.86 -0.66 -13.44
CA MET A 17 -14.02 -0.06 -14.50
C MET A 17 -12.75 0.54 -13.92
N ALA A 18 -12.84 1.30 -12.81
CA ALA A 18 -11.68 1.92 -12.16
C ALA A 18 -10.68 0.87 -11.66
N VAL A 19 -11.14 -0.20 -11.02
CA VAL A 19 -10.28 -1.31 -10.57
C VAL A 19 -9.59 -1.98 -11.77
N ASN A 20 -10.32 -2.28 -12.83
CA ASN A 20 -9.77 -2.92 -14.02
C ASN A 20 -8.80 -2.00 -14.78
N ALA A 21 -9.07 -0.70 -14.82
CA ALA A 21 -8.18 0.31 -15.38
C ALA A 21 -6.87 0.40 -14.56
N ALA A 22 -6.97 0.46 -13.23
CA ALA A 22 -5.82 0.50 -12.33
C ALA A 22 -4.90 -0.72 -12.55
N LYS A 23 -5.50 -1.90 -12.66
CA LYS A 23 -4.76 -3.13 -12.96
C LYS A 23 -4.10 -3.10 -14.34
N SER A 24 -4.82 -2.67 -15.38
CA SER A 24 -4.33 -2.68 -16.77
C SER A 24 -3.27 -1.61 -17.03
N LEU A 25 -3.41 -0.45 -16.40
CA LEU A 25 -2.49 0.68 -16.51
C LEU A 25 -1.35 0.62 -15.49
N GLU A 26 -1.39 -0.37 -14.60
CA GLU A 26 -0.41 -0.53 -13.52
C GLU A 26 -0.25 0.72 -12.65
N ARG A 27 -1.36 1.44 -12.43
CA ARG A 27 -1.40 2.67 -11.61
C ARG A 27 -2.15 2.42 -10.31
N PRO A 28 -1.72 3.05 -9.20
CA PRO A 28 -2.45 2.97 -7.94
C PRO A 28 -3.87 3.53 -8.09
N LEU A 29 -4.83 2.89 -7.43
CA LEU A 29 -6.22 3.33 -7.34
C LEU A 29 -6.48 3.98 -5.98
N LEU A 30 -6.96 5.21 -5.97
CA LEU A 30 -7.46 5.88 -4.78
C LEU A 30 -8.99 5.83 -4.73
N VAL A 31 -9.52 5.27 -3.66
CA VAL A 31 -10.96 5.19 -3.39
C VAL A 31 -11.28 6.17 -2.26
N LYS A 32 -11.99 7.23 -2.59
CA LYS A 32 -12.43 8.25 -1.63
C LYS A 32 -13.88 7.98 -1.23
N GLY A 33 -14.24 8.34 0.00
CA GLY A 33 -15.61 8.24 0.45
C GLY A 33 -15.77 8.32 1.95
N GLU A 34 -17.00 8.43 2.42
CA GLU A 34 -17.29 8.49 3.85
C GLU A 34 -16.88 7.22 4.61
N PRO A 35 -16.62 7.31 5.92
CA PRO A 35 -16.38 6.13 6.75
C PRO A 35 -17.54 5.13 6.66
N GLY A 36 -17.21 3.84 6.55
CA GLY A 36 -18.23 2.79 6.51
C GLY A 36 -18.80 2.46 5.12
N THR A 37 -18.37 3.12 4.05
CA THR A 37 -18.83 2.87 2.67
C THR A 37 -18.23 1.62 2.01
N GLY A 38 -17.49 0.79 2.75
CA GLY A 38 -16.95 -0.48 2.24
C GLY A 38 -15.66 -0.38 1.44
N LYS A 39 -14.92 0.73 1.54
CA LYS A 39 -13.64 0.94 0.81
C LYS A 39 -12.59 -0.14 1.11
N THR A 40 -12.39 -0.47 2.38
CA THR A 40 -11.47 -1.54 2.80
C THR A 40 -11.96 -2.91 2.29
N LEU A 41 -13.28 -3.15 2.36
CA LEU A 41 -13.89 -4.37 1.84
C LEU A 41 -13.67 -4.54 0.33
N LEU A 42 -13.67 -3.44 -0.43
CA LEU A 42 -13.37 -3.47 -1.86
C LEU A 42 -12.01 -4.14 -2.12
N ALA A 43 -10.95 -3.74 -1.41
CA ALA A 43 -9.62 -4.31 -1.61
C ALA A 43 -9.58 -5.81 -1.31
N ILE A 44 -10.27 -6.24 -0.25
CA ILE A 44 -10.41 -7.65 0.12
C ILE A 44 -11.11 -8.43 -1.01
N GLU A 45 -12.22 -7.91 -1.50
CA GLU A 45 -13.01 -8.59 -2.54
C GLU A 45 -12.33 -8.56 -3.92
N VAL A 46 -11.56 -7.52 -4.22
CA VAL A 46 -10.70 -7.48 -5.42
C VAL A 46 -9.61 -8.56 -5.33
N ALA A 47 -8.94 -8.69 -4.19
CA ALA A 47 -7.93 -9.73 -3.97
C ALA A 47 -8.53 -11.13 -4.12
N ASN A 48 -9.69 -11.37 -3.52
CA ASN A 48 -10.42 -12.64 -3.63
C ASN A 48 -10.83 -12.94 -5.08
N ALA A 49 -11.45 -11.99 -5.77
CA ALA A 49 -11.92 -12.16 -7.15
C ALA A 49 -10.79 -12.39 -8.15
N LEU A 50 -9.63 -11.79 -7.92
CA LEU A 50 -8.45 -11.94 -8.76
C LEU A 50 -7.53 -13.09 -8.33
N ASN A 51 -7.86 -13.80 -7.24
CA ASN A 51 -7.05 -14.84 -6.62
C ASN A 51 -5.62 -14.37 -6.31
N MET A 52 -5.52 -13.18 -5.71
CA MET A 52 -4.28 -12.54 -5.29
C MET A 52 -4.21 -12.51 -3.76
N GLU A 53 -3.00 -12.56 -3.21
CA GLU A 53 -2.76 -12.31 -1.80
C GLU A 53 -3.02 -10.83 -1.50
N LEU A 54 -3.61 -10.54 -0.34
CA LEU A 54 -3.83 -9.18 0.17
C LEU A 54 -2.76 -8.87 1.22
N ILE A 55 -2.04 -7.78 1.00
CA ILE A 55 -1.15 -7.18 1.99
C ILE A 55 -1.80 -5.88 2.45
N GLU A 56 -2.04 -5.75 3.77
CA GLU A 56 -2.72 -4.60 4.35
C GLU A 56 -1.74 -3.71 5.13
N TRP A 57 -1.81 -2.42 4.86
CA TRP A 57 -1.09 -1.39 5.61
C TRP A 57 -2.05 -0.31 6.08
N HIS A 58 -2.43 -0.41 7.37
CA HIS A 58 -3.29 0.56 8.02
C HIS A 58 -2.49 1.78 8.48
N ILE A 59 -2.86 2.94 7.98
CA ILE A 59 -2.19 4.21 8.27
C ILE A 59 -2.76 4.83 9.55
N LYS A 60 -1.87 5.33 10.39
CA LYS A 60 -2.17 6.08 11.61
C LYS A 60 -1.57 7.47 11.52
N SER A 61 -2.00 8.39 12.36
CA SER A 61 -1.43 9.76 12.44
C SER A 61 0.08 9.78 12.72
N THR A 62 0.61 8.72 13.34
CA THR A 62 2.05 8.57 13.64
C THR A 62 2.81 7.76 12.61
N THR A 63 2.13 7.24 11.58
CA THR A 63 2.77 6.41 10.55
C THR A 63 3.65 7.27 9.65
N LYS A 64 4.89 6.83 9.44
CA LYS A 64 5.84 7.44 8.52
C LYS A 64 5.96 6.60 7.24
N ALA A 65 6.21 7.25 6.11
CA ALA A 65 6.38 6.58 4.83
C ALA A 65 7.51 5.52 4.85
N SER A 66 8.62 5.83 5.52
CA SER A 66 9.75 4.90 5.70
C SER A 66 9.37 3.57 6.35
N GLN A 67 8.35 3.55 7.22
CA GLN A 67 7.87 2.32 7.87
C GLN A 67 7.23 1.33 6.89
N GLY A 68 6.72 1.83 5.77
CA GLY A 68 6.24 0.98 4.68
C GLY A 68 7.38 0.30 3.93
N LEU A 69 8.57 0.90 3.93
CA LEU A 69 9.77 0.37 3.31
C LEU A 69 10.45 -0.61 4.27
N TYR A 70 11.12 -0.09 5.28
CA TYR A 70 11.75 -0.87 6.35
C TYR A 70 12.11 0.01 7.55
N GLU A 71 12.40 -0.62 8.66
CA GLU A 71 12.96 0.01 9.85
C GLU A 71 14.26 -0.71 10.25
N TYR A 72 15.31 0.06 10.56
CA TYR A 72 16.56 -0.48 11.07
C TYR A 72 16.62 -0.40 12.58
N ASP A 73 16.75 -1.55 13.25
CA ASP A 73 16.84 -1.66 14.71
C ASP A 73 18.29 -1.54 15.20
N ALA A 74 18.81 -0.31 15.11
CA ALA A 74 20.17 0.02 15.54
C ALA A 74 20.39 -0.23 17.04
N VAL A 75 19.37 -0.03 17.86
CA VAL A 75 19.44 -0.20 19.32
C VAL A 75 19.65 -1.65 19.69
N THR A 76 18.85 -2.55 19.12
CA THR A 76 19.02 -4.00 19.34
C THR A 76 20.38 -4.46 18.84
N ARG A 77 20.82 -4.00 17.66
CA ARG A 77 22.13 -4.36 17.14
C ARG A 77 23.28 -3.92 18.04
N LEU A 78 23.21 -2.69 18.58
CA LEU A 78 24.22 -2.19 19.52
C LEU A 78 24.27 -3.05 20.78
N ARG A 79 23.12 -3.36 21.38
CA ARG A 79 23.01 -4.23 22.55
C ARG A 79 23.62 -5.61 22.29
N ASP A 80 23.23 -6.23 21.19
CA ASP A 80 23.69 -7.58 20.81
C ASP A 80 25.21 -7.57 20.55
N SER A 81 25.75 -6.48 19.99
CA SER A 81 27.20 -6.29 19.83
C SER A 81 27.92 -6.27 21.16
N GLN A 82 27.38 -5.58 22.19
CA GLN A 82 27.96 -5.54 23.53
C GLN A 82 27.92 -6.90 24.24
N LEU A 83 26.90 -7.74 23.89
CA LEU A 83 26.76 -9.08 24.46
C LEU A 83 27.56 -10.15 23.66
N GLY A 84 28.22 -9.78 22.56
CA GLY A 84 28.96 -10.71 21.73
C GLY A 84 28.08 -11.66 20.90
N ASP A 85 26.85 -11.27 20.62
CA ASP A 85 25.91 -12.09 19.82
C ASP A 85 26.37 -12.18 18.35
N GLU A 86 26.46 -13.40 17.83
CA GLU A 86 26.89 -13.66 16.46
C GLU A 86 25.98 -13.03 15.38
N ARG A 87 24.70 -12.74 15.70
CA ARG A 87 23.75 -12.12 14.78
C ARG A 87 24.19 -10.74 14.27
N VAL A 88 25.06 -10.04 15.03
CA VAL A 88 25.61 -8.72 14.64
C VAL A 88 26.42 -8.76 13.34
N LYS A 89 26.93 -9.93 12.94
CA LYS A 89 27.72 -10.09 11.72
C LYS A 89 26.92 -9.86 10.46
N ASP A 90 25.61 -10.11 10.52
CA ASP A 90 24.69 -9.87 9.40
C ASP A 90 23.68 -8.78 9.77
N ILE A 91 23.81 -7.62 9.11
CA ILE A 91 22.97 -6.44 9.34
C ILE A 91 21.50 -6.72 8.99
N ALA A 92 21.22 -7.65 8.07
CA ALA A 92 19.87 -8.02 7.67
C ALA A 92 19.02 -8.54 8.84
N ASN A 93 19.65 -9.09 9.90
CA ASN A 93 18.95 -9.53 11.11
C ASN A 93 18.29 -8.38 11.89
N TYR A 94 18.65 -7.14 11.59
CA TYR A 94 18.15 -5.93 12.26
C TYR A 94 17.31 -5.06 11.34
N ILE A 95 16.96 -5.55 10.15
CA ILE A 95 16.04 -4.90 9.20
C ILE A 95 14.65 -5.48 9.41
N LYS A 96 13.72 -4.62 9.84
CA LYS A 96 12.29 -4.95 9.91
C LYS A 96 11.64 -4.51 8.59
N LYS A 97 11.22 -5.47 7.79
CA LYS A 97 10.58 -5.21 6.50
C LYS A 97 9.21 -4.58 6.70
N GLY A 98 8.91 -3.55 5.89
CA GLY A 98 7.61 -2.93 5.83
C GLY A 98 6.71 -3.58 4.77
N LYS A 99 5.46 -3.10 4.67
CA LYS A 99 4.45 -3.67 3.76
C LYS A 99 4.77 -3.48 2.28
N LEU A 100 5.46 -2.38 1.92
CA LEU A 100 5.96 -2.18 0.55
C LEU A 100 7.08 -3.18 0.22
N TRP A 101 7.99 -3.42 1.17
CA TRP A 101 9.01 -4.46 1.00
C TRP A 101 8.38 -5.82 0.72
N ASP A 102 7.42 -6.21 1.56
CA ASP A 102 6.73 -7.50 1.40
C ASP A 102 6.03 -7.59 0.03
N ALA A 103 5.33 -6.52 -0.38
CA ALA A 103 4.66 -6.47 -1.68
C ALA A 103 5.63 -6.53 -2.86
N PHE A 104 6.79 -5.84 -2.78
CA PHE A 104 7.78 -5.81 -3.86
C PHE A 104 8.55 -7.14 -4.00
N THR A 105 8.79 -7.82 -2.88
CA THR A 105 9.53 -9.08 -2.90
C THR A 105 8.66 -10.32 -3.06
N SER A 106 7.34 -10.16 -3.13
CA SER A 106 6.41 -11.27 -3.34
C SER A 106 6.68 -12.02 -4.64
N GLU A 107 6.59 -13.35 -4.60
CA GLU A 107 6.79 -14.23 -5.76
C GLU A 107 5.63 -14.19 -6.77
N LYS A 108 4.52 -13.60 -6.39
CA LYS A 108 3.32 -13.42 -7.24
C LYS A 108 2.82 -11.98 -7.13
N GLN A 109 2.05 -11.55 -8.11
CA GLN A 109 1.35 -10.27 -8.02
C GLN A 109 0.38 -10.29 -6.83
N VAL A 110 0.44 -9.26 -5.99
CA VAL A 110 -0.40 -9.09 -4.80
C VAL A 110 -1.26 -7.85 -4.92
N VAL A 111 -2.31 -7.76 -4.11
CA VAL A 111 -3.02 -6.51 -3.84
C VAL A 111 -2.39 -5.90 -2.59
N LEU A 112 -1.94 -4.66 -2.70
CA LEU A 112 -1.48 -3.86 -1.55
C LEU A 112 -2.53 -2.83 -1.21
N LEU A 113 -3.15 -2.98 -0.04
CA LEU A 113 -4.07 -1.98 0.52
C LEU A 113 -3.30 -1.02 1.42
N ILE A 114 -3.35 0.28 1.08
CA ILE A 114 -2.90 1.37 1.94
C ILE A 114 -4.16 2.06 2.47
N ASP A 115 -4.56 1.70 3.69
CA ASP A 115 -5.86 2.06 4.25
C ASP A 115 -5.78 3.36 5.04
N GLU A 116 -6.73 4.28 4.77
CA GLU A 116 -6.87 5.57 5.45
C GLU A 116 -5.64 6.49 5.31
N ILE A 117 -5.15 6.66 4.08
CA ILE A 117 -3.93 7.41 3.78
C ILE A 117 -3.97 8.88 4.27
N ASP A 118 -5.14 9.46 4.38
CA ASP A 118 -5.39 10.82 4.87
C ASP A 118 -5.25 10.98 6.40
N LYS A 119 -5.08 9.89 7.16
CA LYS A 119 -4.76 9.96 8.59
C LYS A 119 -3.33 10.39 8.87
N ALA A 120 -2.40 10.10 7.97
CA ALA A 120 -0.99 10.47 8.12
C ALA A 120 -0.78 11.99 7.99
N ASP A 121 0.46 12.41 8.21
CA ASP A 121 0.87 13.79 7.93
C ASP A 121 0.79 14.09 6.43
N ILE A 122 0.62 15.39 6.10
CA ILE A 122 0.43 15.85 4.71
C ILE A 122 1.60 15.49 3.78
N GLU A 123 2.80 15.32 4.33
CA GLU A 123 3.99 14.96 3.56
C GLU A 123 4.04 13.46 3.23
N PHE A 124 3.38 12.60 4.01
CA PHE A 124 3.41 11.15 3.87
C PHE A 124 3.11 10.65 2.44
N PRO A 125 2.06 11.11 1.74
CA PRO A 125 1.80 10.67 0.37
C PRO A 125 2.94 11.05 -0.59
N ASN A 126 3.49 12.25 -0.46
CA ASN A 126 4.59 12.72 -1.31
C ASN A 126 5.87 11.91 -1.07
N ASP A 127 6.13 11.52 0.18
CA ASP A 127 7.30 10.71 0.55
C ASP A 127 7.27 9.31 -0.06
N LEU A 128 6.09 8.82 -0.47
CA LEU A 128 5.94 7.53 -1.15
C LEU A 128 5.91 7.61 -2.68
N LEU A 129 5.78 8.81 -3.24
CA LEU A 129 5.57 8.98 -4.68
C LEU A 129 6.63 8.29 -5.53
N GLN A 130 7.89 8.47 -5.17
CA GLN A 130 9.01 7.94 -5.93
C GLN A 130 9.02 6.42 -5.93
N GLU A 131 8.82 5.82 -4.75
CA GLU A 131 8.82 4.37 -4.57
C GLU A 131 7.63 3.72 -5.28
N LEU A 132 6.47 4.37 -5.24
CA LEU A 132 5.25 3.89 -5.91
C LEU A 132 5.31 4.05 -7.43
N ASP A 133 6.01 5.07 -7.93
CA ASP A 133 6.21 5.28 -9.37
C ASP A 133 7.24 4.29 -9.94
N ARG A 134 8.41 4.23 -9.31
CA ARG A 134 9.52 3.39 -9.74
C ARG A 134 9.37 1.93 -9.37
N MET A 135 8.53 1.61 -8.36
CA MET A 135 8.39 0.29 -7.76
C MET A 135 9.72 -0.27 -7.27
N GLU A 136 10.54 0.61 -6.70
CA GLU A 136 11.82 0.25 -6.09
C GLU A 136 12.19 1.26 -5.00
N PHE A 137 13.02 0.84 -4.07
CA PHE A 137 13.65 1.69 -3.08
C PHE A 137 15.02 1.13 -2.67
N TYR A 138 15.85 1.99 -2.09
CA TYR A 138 17.18 1.62 -1.66
C TYR A 138 17.24 1.38 -0.15
N CYS A 139 17.79 0.23 0.26
CA CYS A 139 18.07 -0.08 1.66
C CYS A 139 19.51 0.32 1.97
N TYR A 140 19.69 1.40 2.71
CA TYR A 140 21.01 1.98 2.99
C TYR A 140 21.90 1.05 3.80
N GLU A 141 21.34 0.32 4.75
CA GLU A 141 22.08 -0.55 5.67
C GLU A 141 22.65 -1.80 4.97
N THR A 142 21.91 -2.36 4.03
CA THR A 142 22.36 -3.53 3.25
C THR A 142 23.04 -3.14 1.93
N GLY A 143 22.87 -1.89 1.49
CA GLY A 143 23.40 -1.43 0.20
C GLY A 143 22.68 -1.99 -1.03
N GLU A 144 21.45 -2.48 -0.85
CA GLU A 144 20.69 -3.14 -1.90
C GLU A 144 19.51 -2.29 -2.38
N THR A 145 19.22 -2.36 -3.67
CA THR A 145 17.97 -1.83 -4.23
C THR A 145 16.92 -2.94 -4.22
N ILE A 146 15.84 -2.71 -3.49
CA ILE A 146 14.68 -3.60 -3.45
C ILE A 146 13.74 -3.17 -4.56
N LYS A 147 13.53 -4.05 -5.54
CA LYS A 147 12.71 -3.81 -6.71
C LYS A 147 11.55 -4.78 -6.77
N ALA A 148 10.39 -4.29 -7.21
CA ALA A 148 9.21 -5.13 -7.35
C ALA A 148 9.43 -6.23 -8.39
N LYS A 149 9.34 -7.50 -7.96
CA LYS A 149 9.37 -8.67 -8.85
C LYS A 149 8.13 -8.70 -9.75
N HIS A 150 6.99 -8.40 -9.15
CA HIS A 150 5.70 -8.22 -9.81
C HIS A 150 5.10 -6.92 -9.31
N ARG A 151 4.66 -6.05 -10.22
CA ARG A 151 4.05 -4.78 -9.84
C ARG A 151 2.75 -5.05 -9.08
N PRO A 152 2.62 -4.69 -7.80
CA PRO A 152 1.41 -4.92 -7.02
C PRO A 152 0.25 -4.08 -7.55
N LEU A 153 -0.98 -4.59 -7.41
CA LEU A 153 -2.16 -3.76 -7.57
C LEU A 153 -2.37 -2.98 -6.28
N ILE A 154 -2.11 -1.67 -6.33
CA ILE A 154 -2.18 -0.81 -5.14
C ILE A 154 -3.56 -0.17 -5.08
N ILE A 155 -4.25 -0.38 -3.96
CA ILE A 155 -5.52 0.26 -3.64
C ILE A 155 -5.29 1.09 -2.38
N MET A 156 -5.65 2.36 -2.46
CA MET A 156 -5.56 3.31 -1.34
C MET A 156 -6.96 3.75 -0.97
N THR A 157 -7.22 3.96 0.31
CA THR A 157 -8.48 4.51 0.78
C THR A 157 -8.29 5.84 1.48
N SER A 158 -9.28 6.71 1.37
CA SER A 158 -9.33 8.00 2.07
C SER A 158 -10.76 8.28 2.53
N ASN A 159 -10.89 8.79 3.75
CA ASN A 159 -12.17 9.24 4.31
C ASN A 159 -12.45 10.73 4.04
N ASN A 160 -11.64 11.39 3.21
CA ASN A 160 -11.70 12.82 2.94
C ASN A 160 -11.51 13.71 4.19
N GLU A 161 -10.84 13.19 5.24
CA GLU A 161 -10.55 13.97 6.45
C GLU A 161 -9.53 15.08 6.18
N LYS A 162 -8.60 14.84 5.24
CA LYS A 162 -7.60 15.81 4.78
C LYS A 162 -7.48 15.78 3.27
N GLU A 163 -7.17 16.92 2.67
CA GLU A 163 -6.83 17.01 1.26
C GLU A 163 -5.48 16.36 1.00
N LEU A 164 -5.43 15.55 -0.06
CA LEU A 164 -4.19 14.94 -0.53
C LEU A 164 -3.48 15.88 -1.52
N PRO A 165 -2.14 15.93 -1.54
CA PRO A 165 -1.40 16.80 -2.44
C PRO A 165 -1.71 16.54 -3.91
N ASP A 166 -1.83 17.61 -4.73
CA ASP A 166 -2.12 17.51 -6.17
C ASP A 166 -1.08 16.67 -6.92
N ALA A 167 0.19 16.78 -6.56
CA ALA A 167 1.27 15.98 -7.13
C ALA A 167 1.02 14.48 -6.94
N PHE A 168 0.53 14.09 -5.77
CA PHE A 168 0.18 12.70 -5.46
C PHE A 168 -1.06 12.27 -6.25
N LEU A 169 -2.11 13.09 -6.29
CA LEU A 169 -3.34 12.79 -7.03
C LEU A 169 -3.11 12.60 -8.53
N SER A 170 -2.17 13.34 -9.12
CA SER A 170 -1.85 13.23 -10.54
C SER A 170 -1.28 11.87 -10.96
N CYS A 171 -0.66 11.15 -10.02
CA CYS A 171 -0.09 9.82 -10.25
C CYS A 171 -1.09 8.68 -10.08
N LEU A 172 -2.29 8.96 -9.57
CA LEU A 172 -3.30 7.96 -9.23
C LEU A 172 -4.45 7.94 -10.22
N LEU A 173 -5.12 6.80 -10.28
CA LEU A 173 -6.52 6.76 -10.69
C LEU A 173 -7.37 6.95 -9.44
N TYR A 174 -8.43 7.72 -9.51
CA TYR A 174 -9.32 7.91 -8.38
C TYR A 174 -10.78 7.70 -8.74
N THR A 175 -11.55 7.22 -7.79
CA THR A 175 -13.00 7.11 -7.86
C THR A 175 -13.59 7.63 -6.56
N SER A 176 -14.71 8.31 -6.64
CA SER A 176 -15.49 8.73 -5.48
C SER A 176 -16.62 7.73 -5.25
N ASP A 177 -16.91 7.48 -3.99
CA ASP A 177 -17.94 6.64 -3.40
C ASP A 177 -18.64 5.57 -4.23
N ALA A 178 -18.48 4.35 -3.73
CA ALA A 178 -19.18 3.18 -4.23
C ALA A 178 -20.61 3.02 -3.64
N ALA A 179 -21.06 3.87 -2.72
CA ALA A 179 -22.25 3.63 -1.91
C ALA A 179 -23.32 4.72 -1.93
N ASP A 180 -23.06 5.90 -2.48
CA ASP A 180 -24.06 7.00 -2.47
C ASP A 180 -25.25 6.84 -3.43
N ASP A 181 -25.20 5.88 -4.37
CA ASP A 181 -26.28 5.65 -5.34
C ASP A 181 -27.32 4.61 -4.89
N LEU A 182 -27.24 4.08 -3.67
CA LEU A 182 -28.19 3.06 -3.18
C LEU A 182 -29.26 3.59 -2.20
N LEU A 183 -29.33 4.91 -1.98
CA LEU A 183 -30.35 5.54 -1.15
C LEU A 183 -31.10 6.64 -1.91
N CYS A 184 -31.66 6.33 -3.07
CA CYS A 184 -32.78 7.06 -3.68
C CYS A 184 -33.88 6.08 -4.04
#